data_f80537d2444e2e5be9a63d546ac88030
#
_entry.id   f80537d2444e2e5be9a63d546ac88030
#
_cell.length_a   1.000
_cell.length_b   1.000
_cell.length_c   1.000
_cell.angle_alpha   90.00
_cell.angle_beta   90.00
_cell.angle_gamma   90.00
#
_symmetry.space_group_name_H-M   'P 1'
#
loop_
_entity.id
_entity.type
_entity.pdbx_description
1 polymer ?
#
loop_
_entity_poly.entity_id
_entity_poly.type
_entity_poly.pdbx_seq_one_letter_code
_entity_poly.pdbx_strand_id
1 'polypeptide(L)'
;MLIPVLLFIVGLLCLIKGGDWFVDGATGIARRFHVPELLIGATVVSIGTTLPEVMVSTTSAFTGHGEIAYGNAIGSIICNASLIAAITIAVKPGKVDPKSLRTPVLFFFVAAAFYLSLIHISEPT
;
A
#
# COMPACT_ATOMS: atom_id res chain seq x y z
N MET A 1 -12.35 -2.14 -27.87
CA MET A 1 -10.97 -2.17 -27.36
C MET A 1 -10.42 -0.80 -26.99
N LEU A 2 -10.73 0.23 -27.77
CA LEU A 2 -10.21 1.59 -27.50
C LEU A 2 -10.81 2.21 -26.24
N ILE A 3 -12.11 2.07 -26.01
CA ILE A 3 -12.80 2.67 -24.87
C ILE A 3 -12.29 2.13 -23.52
N PRO A 4 -12.16 0.82 -23.30
CA PRO A 4 -11.58 0.32 -22.05
C PRO A 4 -10.16 0.78 -21.79
N VAL A 5 -9.33 0.89 -22.82
CA VAL A 5 -7.95 1.39 -22.72
C VAL A 5 -7.93 2.87 -22.32
N LEU A 6 -8.79 3.68 -22.94
CA LEU A 6 -8.91 5.10 -22.60
C LEU A 6 -9.40 5.29 -21.16
N LEU A 7 -10.40 4.53 -20.72
CA LEU A 7 -10.89 4.57 -19.35
C LEU A 7 -9.82 4.15 -18.34
N PHE A 8 -9.04 3.14 -18.67
CA PHE A 8 -7.91 2.71 -17.83
C PHE A 8 -6.87 3.81 -17.67
N ILE A 9 -6.46 4.44 -18.79
CA ILE A 9 -5.47 5.52 -18.77
C ILE A 9 -5.98 6.72 -17.97
N VAL A 10 -7.22 7.14 -18.20
CA VAL A 10 -7.84 8.26 -17.47
C VAL A 10 -7.94 7.94 -15.97
N GLY A 11 -8.39 6.73 -15.62
CA GLY A 11 -8.46 6.28 -14.23
C GLY A 11 -7.08 6.26 -13.55
N LEU A 12 -6.06 5.79 -14.24
CA LEU A 12 -4.69 5.77 -13.74
C LEU A 12 -4.16 7.18 -13.50
N LEU A 13 -4.37 8.11 -14.44
CA LEU A 13 -3.98 9.50 -14.27
C LEU A 13 -4.72 10.17 -13.10
N CYS A 14 -6.02 9.88 -12.94
CA CYS A 14 -6.82 10.36 -11.81
C CYS A 14 -6.28 9.84 -10.47
N LEU A 15 -5.91 8.56 -10.39
CA LEU A 15 -5.34 7.96 -9.19
C LEU A 15 -4.00 8.60 -8.82
N ILE A 16 -3.11 8.79 -9.79
CA ILE A 16 -1.80 9.41 -9.57
C ILE A 16 -1.98 10.84 -9.08
N LYS A 17 -2.75 11.65 -9.79
CA LYS A 17 -2.98 13.06 -9.41
C LYS A 17 -3.74 13.20 -8.10
N GLY A 18 -4.76 12.41 -7.89
CA GLY A 18 -5.53 12.39 -6.65
C GLY A 18 -4.67 11.99 -5.45
N GLY A 19 -3.83 11.00 -5.61
CA GLY A 19 -2.85 10.59 -4.59
C GLY A 19 -1.85 11.68 -4.27
N ASP A 20 -1.28 12.33 -5.28
CA ASP A 20 -0.34 13.45 -5.10
C ASP A 20 -1.01 14.60 -4.32
N TRP A 21 -2.20 15.01 -4.72
CA TRP A 21 -2.93 16.08 -4.04
C TRP A 21 -3.30 15.71 -2.60
N PHE A 22 -3.68 14.47 -2.37
CA PHE A 22 -3.97 13.97 -1.02
C PHE A 22 -2.73 14.07 -0.13
N VAL A 23 -1.59 13.55 -0.60
CA VAL A 23 -0.33 13.57 0.15
C VAL A 23 0.12 14.99 0.41
N ASP A 24 0.10 15.86 -0.60
CA ASP A 24 0.51 17.26 -0.47
C ASP A 24 -0.37 18.02 0.53
N GLY A 25 -1.69 17.87 0.41
CA GLY A 25 -2.65 18.53 1.29
C GLY A 25 -2.55 18.05 2.73
N ALA A 26 -2.54 16.75 2.94
CA ALA A 26 -2.46 16.17 4.28
C ALA A 26 -1.09 16.43 4.94
N THR A 27 -0.01 16.39 4.17
CA THR A 27 1.34 16.75 4.64
C THR A 27 1.41 18.21 5.05
N GLY A 28 0.82 19.12 4.26
CA GLY A 28 0.74 20.54 4.60
C GLY A 28 0.01 20.80 5.91
N ILE A 29 -1.12 20.11 6.13
CA ILE A 29 -1.87 20.20 7.40
C ILE A 29 -1.04 19.65 8.55
N ALA A 30 -0.43 18.48 8.38
CA ALA A 30 0.38 17.84 9.42
C ALA A 30 1.57 18.71 9.84
N ARG A 31 2.23 19.37 8.88
CA ARG A 31 3.31 20.31 9.17
C ARG A 31 2.86 21.52 9.99
N ARG A 32 1.65 22.02 9.75
CA ARG A 32 1.09 23.10 10.57
C ARG A 32 0.91 22.70 12.03
N PHE A 33 0.64 21.43 12.30
CA PHE A 33 0.54 20.91 13.66
C PHE A 33 1.88 20.44 14.23
N HIS A 34 2.99 20.75 13.57
CA HIS A 34 4.36 20.39 14.00
C HIS A 34 4.57 18.88 14.16
N VAL A 35 3.91 18.08 13.32
CA VAL A 35 4.10 16.63 13.31
C VAL A 35 5.48 16.30 12.72
N PRO A 36 6.27 15.42 13.35
CA PRO A 36 7.57 15.02 12.82
C PRO A 36 7.46 14.40 11.41
N GLU A 37 8.43 14.70 10.55
CA GLU A 37 8.46 14.20 9.16
C GLU A 37 8.39 12.67 9.08
N LEU A 38 9.00 11.97 10.03
CA LEU A 38 8.93 10.52 10.10
C LEU A 38 7.50 10.01 10.27
N LEU A 39 6.72 10.66 11.14
CA LEU A 39 5.31 10.30 11.35
C LEU A 39 4.44 10.65 10.15
N ILE A 40 4.74 11.75 9.46
CA ILE A 40 4.04 12.11 8.21
C ILE A 40 4.27 11.02 7.15
N GLY A 41 5.51 10.59 6.96
CA GLY A 41 5.84 9.50 6.04
C GLY A 41 5.17 8.18 6.42
N ALA A 42 5.19 7.84 7.70
CA ALA A 42 4.61 6.59 8.20
C ALA A 42 3.07 6.56 8.19
N THR A 43 2.42 7.71 8.13
CA THR A 43 0.95 7.81 8.17
C THR A 43 0.37 8.34 6.85
N VAL A 44 0.55 9.63 6.59
CA VAL A 44 -0.07 10.30 5.43
C VAL A 44 0.40 9.71 4.11
N VAL A 45 1.71 9.53 3.94
CA VAL A 45 2.26 8.98 2.70
C VAL A 45 1.85 7.53 2.54
N SER A 46 1.89 6.74 3.61
CA SER A 46 1.45 5.33 3.58
C SER A 46 -0.01 5.19 3.18
N ILE A 47 -0.89 6.00 3.76
CA ILE A 47 -2.31 6.01 3.38
C ILE A 47 -2.47 6.40 1.92
N GLY A 48 -1.83 7.50 1.49
CA GLY A 48 -1.92 8.00 0.12
C GLY A 48 -1.45 6.99 -0.93
N THR A 49 -0.37 6.30 -0.65
CA THR A 49 0.17 5.27 -1.57
C THR A 49 -0.65 3.99 -1.59
N THR A 50 -1.40 3.71 -0.53
CA THR A 50 -2.24 2.50 -0.43
C THR A 50 -3.67 2.72 -0.93
N LEU A 51 -4.11 3.97 -1.10
CA LEU A 51 -5.46 4.28 -1.57
C LEU A 51 -5.83 3.59 -2.89
N PRO A 52 -4.98 3.56 -3.94
CA PRO A 52 -5.30 2.86 -5.18
C PRO A 52 -5.63 1.38 -4.95
N GLU A 53 -4.83 0.69 -4.15
CA GLU A 53 -5.02 -0.72 -3.84
C GLU A 53 -6.32 -0.95 -3.06
N VAL A 54 -6.62 -0.08 -2.11
CA VAL A 54 -7.87 -0.15 -1.34
C VAL A 54 -9.07 0.03 -2.26
N MET A 55 -9.03 1.01 -3.16
CA MET A 55 -10.12 1.27 -4.10
C MET A 55 -10.34 0.10 -5.06
N VAL A 56 -9.28 -0.43 -5.66
CA VAL A 56 -9.35 -1.57 -6.58
C VAL A 56 -9.86 -2.81 -5.85
N SER A 57 -9.30 -3.13 -4.70
CA SER A 57 -9.69 -4.32 -3.93
C SER A 57 -11.13 -4.23 -3.44
N THR A 58 -11.54 -3.08 -2.93
CA THR A 58 -12.92 -2.87 -2.44
C THR A 58 -13.93 -2.98 -3.58
N THR A 59 -13.67 -2.30 -4.70
CA THR A 59 -14.56 -2.34 -5.87
C THR A 59 -14.66 -3.76 -6.42
N SER A 60 -13.55 -4.47 -6.54
CA SER A 60 -13.52 -5.85 -7.04
C SER A 60 -14.29 -6.79 -6.12
N ALA A 61 -14.15 -6.63 -4.81
CA ALA A 61 -14.87 -7.45 -3.83
C ALA A 61 -16.39 -7.20 -3.93
N PHE A 62 -16.83 -5.94 -4.03
CA PHE A 62 -18.25 -5.60 -4.15
C PHE A 62 -18.86 -6.07 -5.48
N THR A 63 -18.08 -6.15 -6.54
CA THR A 63 -18.55 -6.64 -7.85
C THR A 63 -18.49 -8.16 -7.98
N GLY A 64 -18.17 -8.87 -6.92
CA GLY A 64 -18.11 -10.33 -6.90
C GLY A 64 -16.79 -10.93 -7.41
N HIS A 65 -15.76 -10.11 -7.59
CA HIS A 65 -14.44 -10.55 -8.07
C HIS A 65 -13.44 -10.57 -6.91
N GLY A 66 -13.72 -11.36 -5.90
CA GLY A 66 -12.87 -11.49 -4.71
C GLY A 66 -11.44 -11.93 -5.02
N GLU A 67 -11.26 -12.74 -6.07
CA GLU A 67 -9.94 -13.20 -6.52
C GLU A 67 -9.05 -12.03 -6.96
N ILE A 68 -9.64 -11.04 -7.64
CA ILE A 68 -8.91 -9.82 -8.07
C ILE A 68 -8.52 -9.00 -6.84
N ALA A 69 -9.44 -8.83 -5.89
CA ALA A 69 -9.17 -8.11 -4.65
C ALA A 69 -8.01 -8.74 -3.87
N TYR A 70 -8.05 -10.05 -3.74
CA TYR A 70 -7.01 -10.84 -3.07
C TYR A 70 -5.66 -10.75 -3.79
N GLY A 71 -5.66 -10.98 -5.11
CA GLY A 71 -4.45 -10.91 -5.92
C GLY A 71 -3.81 -9.53 -5.90
N ASN A 72 -4.61 -8.48 -5.94
CA ASN A 72 -4.13 -7.10 -5.85
C ASN A 72 -3.44 -6.84 -4.50
N ALA A 73 -4.05 -7.22 -3.40
CA ALA A 73 -3.48 -7.01 -2.07
C ALA A 73 -2.16 -7.77 -1.89
N ILE A 74 -2.16 -9.07 -2.19
CA ILE A 74 -0.95 -9.91 -2.04
C ILE A 74 0.13 -9.51 -3.02
N GLY A 75 -0.23 -9.24 -4.27
CA GLY A 75 0.71 -8.79 -5.30
C GLY A 75 1.40 -7.48 -4.93
N SER A 76 0.65 -6.55 -4.35
CA SER A 76 1.18 -5.27 -3.88
C SER A 76 2.20 -5.48 -2.74
N ILE A 77 1.90 -6.35 -1.79
CA ILE A 77 2.83 -6.69 -0.69
C ILE A 77 4.12 -7.27 -1.25
N ILE A 78 4.03 -8.23 -2.16
CA ILE A 78 5.20 -8.87 -2.78
C ILE A 78 6.03 -7.84 -3.55
N CYS A 79 5.39 -7.02 -4.36
CA CYS A 79 6.04 -5.98 -5.15
C CYS A 79 6.77 -4.96 -4.26
N ASN A 80 6.11 -4.48 -3.22
CA ASN A 80 6.68 -3.49 -2.31
C ASN A 80 7.85 -4.08 -1.49
N ALA A 81 7.70 -5.29 -0.99
CA ALA A 81 8.72 -5.92 -0.15
C ALA A 81 9.94 -6.40 -0.93
N SER A 82 9.80 -6.71 -2.21
CA SER A 82 10.91 -7.23 -3.02
C SER A 82 11.42 -6.21 -4.02
N LEU A 83 10.63 -5.89 -5.05
CA LEU A 83 11.08 -5.06 -6.17
C LEU A 83 11.38 -3.62 -5.75
N ILE A 84 10.42 -2.97 -5.09
CA ILE A 84 10.56 -1.55 -4.71
C ILE A 84 11.63 -1.38 -3.64
N ALA A 85 11.66 -2.26 -2.65
CA ALA A 85 12.69 -2.25 -1.61
C ALA A 85 14.08 -2.47 -2.21
N ALA A 86 14.23 -3.44 -3.11
CA ALA A 86 15.49 -3.73 -3.78
C ALA A 86 16.00 -2.55 -4.62
N ILE A 87 15.11 -1.93 -5.41
CA ILE A 87 15.46 -0.75 -6.23
C ILE A 87 15.87 0.42 -5.33
N THR A 88 15.11 0.68 -4.27
CA THR A 88 15.39 1.77 -3.33
C THR A 88 16.75 1.60 -2.68
N ILE A 89 17.08 0.41 -2.21
CA ILE A 89 18.37 0.09 -1.59
C ILE A 89 19.51 0.22 -2.61
N ALA A 90 19.30 -0.22 -3.85
CA ALA A 90 20.30 -0.15 -4.91
C ALA A 90 20.61 1.30 -5.30
N VAL A 91 19.58 2.16 -5.38
CA VAL A 91 19.74 3.56 -5.78
C VAL A 91 20.31 4.41 -4.64
N LYS A 92 19.82 4.22 -3.44
CA LYS A 92 20.23 5.00 -2.26
C LYS A 92 20.34 4.09 -1.04
N PRO A 93 21.48 3.40 -0.85
CA PRO A 93 21.68 2.60 0.34
C PRO A 93 21.68 3.49 1.58
N GLY A 94 20.82 3.15 2.53
CA GLY A 94 20.69 3.85 3.79
C GLY A 94 21.14 2.97 4.96
N LYS A 95 21.60 3.61 6.02
CA LYS A 95 21.83 2.90 7.27
C LYS A 95 20.47 2.66 7.95
N VAL A 96 20.21 1.42 8.27
CA VAL A 96 18.98 1.03 8.97
C VAL A 96 19.31 0.80 10.43
N ASP A 97 18.57 1.47 11.31
CA ASP A 97 18.65 1.21 12.74
C ASP A 97 17.86 -0.07 13.06
N PRO A 98 18.52 -1.13 13.58
CA PRO A 98 17.84 -2.37 13.94
C PRO A 98 16.69 -2.18 14.93
N LYS A 99 16.79 -1.20 15.82
CA LYS A 99 15.75 -0.90 16.80
C LYS A 99 14.48 -0.34 16.15
N SER A 100 14.63 0.47 15.12
CA SER A 100 13.49 1.03 14.35
C SER A 100 12.72 -0.03 13.58
N LEU A 101 13.37 -1.12 13.18
CA LEU A 101 12.75 -2.21 12.42
C LEU A 101 12.05 -3.23 13.30
N ARG A 102 12.38 -3.29 14.57
CA ARG A 102 11.88 -4.34 15.47
C ARG A 102 10.35 -4.36 15.55
N THR A 103 9.73 -3.22 15.75
CA THR A 103 8.26 -3.11 15.86
C THR A 103 7.55 -3.38 14.54
N PRO A 104 7.92 -2.76 13.39
CA PRO A 104 7.29 -3.08 12.10
C PRO A 104 7.44 -4.54 11.69
N VAL A 105 8.60 -5.14 11.91
CA VAL A 105 8.84 -6.56 11.60
C VAL A 105 7.97 -7.47 12.46
N LEU A 106 7.83 -7.17 13.75
CA LEU A 106 6.96 -7.92 14.66
C LEU A 106 5.50 -7.84 14.20
N PHE A 107 5.00 -6.66 13.87
CA PHE A 107 3.64 -6.47 13.34
C PHE A 107 3.44 -7.22 12.03
N PHE A 108 4.42 -7.22 11.14
CA PHE A 108 4.35 -7.97 9.89
C PHE A 108 4.17 -9.47 10.13
N PHE A 109 4.97 -10.06 11.01
CA PHE A 109 4.87 -11.48 11.33
C PHE A 109 3.56 -11.83 12.02
N VAL A 110 3.07 -10.99 12.93
CA VAL A 110 1.77 -11.18 13.58
C VAL A 110 0.64 -11.13 12.56
N ALA A 111 0.65 -10.15 11.66
CA ALA A 111 -0.33 -10.03 10.59
C ALA A 111 -0.29 -11.22 9.63
N ALA A 112 0.90 -11.68 9.25
CA ALA A 112 1.07 -12.86 8.39
C ALA A 112 0.54 -14.13 9.07
N ALA A 113 0.82 -14.33 10.35
CA ALA A 113 0.33 -15.45 11.11
C ALA A 113 -1.20 -15.45 11.23
N PHE A 114 -1.78 -14.28 11.49
CA PHE A 114 -3.24 -14.10 11.52
C PHE A 114 -3.89 -14.41 10.17
N TYR A 115 -3.30 -13.92 9.09
CA TYR A 115 -3.77 -14.17 7.73
C TYR A 115 -3.73 -15.65 7.37
N LEU A 116 -2.64 -16.34 7.66
CA LEU A 116 -2.51 -17.79 7.44
C LEU A 116 -3.51 -18.57 8.28
N SER A 117 -3.77 -18.15 9.50
CA SER A 117 -4.79 -18.76 10.37
C SER A 117 -6.18 -18.63 9.77
N LEU A 118 -6.53 -17.46 9.23
CA LEU A 118 -7.83 -17.24 8.56
C LEU A 118 -8.00 -18.12 7.32
N ILE A 119 -6.96 -18.28 6.51
CA ILE A 119 -6.98 -19.19 5.36
C ILE A 119 -7.23 -20.63 5.83
N HIS A 120 -6.51 -21.06 6.84
CA HIS A 120 -6.64 -22.43 7.35
C HIS A 120 -8.01 -22.73 7.95
N ILE A 121 -8.65 -21.73 8.55
CA ILE A 121 -10.00 -21.85 9.12
C ILE A 121 -11.08 -21.81 8.04
N SER A 122 -10.91 -20.98 7.01
CA SER A 122 -11.92 -20.75 5.97
C SER A 122 -11.89 -21.75 4.83
N GLU A 123 -10.83 -22.54 4.71
CA GLU A 123 -10.76 -23.64 3.73
C GLU A 123 -11.04 -24.97 4.41
N PRO A 124 -12.26 -25.50 4.29
CA PRO A 124 -12.52 -26.89 4.72
C PRO A 124 -11.79 -27.85 3.78
N THR A 125 -10.86 -28.54 4.30
CA THR A 125 -10.17 -29.63 3.60
C THR A 125 -11.14 -30.75 3.26
#